data_ab4b671021e6dfd0be3ff02ad6ad507e
#
_entry.id   ab4b671021e6dfd0be3ff02ad6ad507e
#
_cell.length_a   1.000
_cell.length_b   1.000
_cell.length_c   1.000
_cell.angle_alpha   90.00
_cell.angle_beta   90.00
_cell.angle_gamma   90.00
#
_symmetry.space_group_name_H-M   'P 1'
#
loop_
_entity.id
_entity.type
_entity.pdbx_description
1 polymer ?
#
loop_
_entity_poly.entity_id
_entity_poly.type
_entity_poly.pdbx_seq_one_letter_code
_entity_poly.pdbx_strand_id
1 'polypeptide(L)'
;KAVATLYSECCQIVVRKDSGITGIDDLINKTVSVGASESGTEKNAEQILKMSGITDELINKVNMDYTEAAGKLKDGEIDAFFCTAGTRTEVIGQLSKECDIRLISLDDKCIDKMLSAYSLCEKYTIPAGTYNGQDSDVTTIGVKAVLIAKQSLSDDVIKNVTKTIYEHADDFKYATSLDITFDINTADGVDIPFHSGAAAYYTERGINVLTE
;
A
#
# COMPACT_ATOMS: atom_id res chain seq x y z
N LYS A 1 8.42 6.20 -17.72
CA LYS A 1 7.44 7.27 -17.67
C LYS A 1 6.14 6.79 -17.04
N ALA A 2 5.45 7.64 -16.25
CA ALA A 2 4.14 7.33 -15.71
C ALA A 2 3.07 7.31 -16.82
N VAL A 3 2.04 6.48 -16.61
CA VAL A 3 0.89 6.38 -17.52
C VAL A 3 -0.39 6.76 -16.78
N ALA A 4 -0.60 6.17 -15.63
CA ALA A 4 -1.77 6.42 -14.79
C ALA A 4 -1.45 6.22 -13.32
N THR A 5 -2.02 7.06 -12.46
CA THR A 5 -2.16 6.81 -11.04
C THR A 5 -3.45 6.03 -10.85
N LEU A 6 -3.39 4.87 -10.22
CA LEU A 6 -4.51 3.95 -10.19
C LEU A 6 -5.33 4.09 -8.90
N TYR A 7 -4.79 3.65 -7.78
CA TYR A 7 -5.44 3.67 -6.48
C TYR A 7 -4.40 3.78 -5.37
N SER A 8 -4.85 4.00 -4.15
CA SER A 8 -3.97 4.01 -2.98
C SER A 8 -3.82 2.60 -2.41
N GLU A 9 -2.58 2.17 -2.24
CA GLU A 9 -2.22 1.00 -1.46
C GLU A 9 -1.90 1.45 -0.04
N CYS A 10 -2.42 0.76 0.96
CA CYS A 10 -2.14 1.07 2.36
C CYS A 10 -1.15 0.08 2.97
N CYS A 11 -0.28 0.58 3.84
CA CYS A 11 0.64 -0.27 4.58
C CYS A 11 -0.06 -0.86 5.79
N GLN A 12 -0.34 -2.16 5.75
CA GLN A 12 -1.05 -2.90 6.78
C GLN A 12 -0.05 -3.66 7.64
N ILE A 13 -0.13 -3.51 8.97
CA ILE A 13 0.70 -4.23 9.93
C ILE A 13 -0.22 -5.22 10.64
N VAL A 14 0.00 -6.50 10.41
CA VAL A 14 -0.88 -7.58 10.87
C VAL A 14 -0.21 -8.39 11.98
N VAL A 15 -0.95 -8.60 13.06
CA VAL A 15 -0.53 -9.41 14.21
C VAL A 15 -1.66 -10.34 14.61
N ARG A 16 -1.35 -11.41 15.36
CA ARG A 16 -2.41 -12.18 16.02
C ARG A 16 -3.02 -11.38 17.18
N LYS A 17 -4.33 -11.48 17.36
CA LYS A 17 -5.06 -10.74 18.41
C LYS A 17 -4.62 -11.17 19.83
N ASP A 18 -4.19 -12.40 20.00
CA ASP A 18 -3.70 -12.97 21.25
C ASP A 18 -2.21 -12.72 21.54
N SER A 19 -1.48 -12.08 20.62
CA SER A 19 -0.03 -11.82 20.76
C SER A 19 0.33 -10.80 21.85
N GLY A 20 -0.64 -10.02 22.31
CA GLY A 20 -0.41 -8.88 23.21
C GLY A 20 0.14 -7.64 22.50
N ILE A 21 0.43 -7.69 21.20
CA ILE A 21 0.90 -6.55 20.41
C ILE A 21 -0.28 -5.64 20.10
N THR A 22 -0.21 -4.38 20.52
CA THR A 22 -1.28 -3.39 20.37
C THR A 22 -0.84 -2.12 19.65
N GLY A 23 0.46 -1.90 19.55
CA GLY A 23 1.06 -0.74 18.91
C GLY A 23 2.40 -1.10 18.25
N ILE A 24 2.96 -0.15 17.50
CA ILE A 24 4.19 -0.38 16.76
C ILE A 24 5.40 -0.59 17.69
N ASP A 25 5.41 0.03 18.87
CA ASP A 25 6.50 -0.12 19.86
C ASP A 25 6.55 -1.54 20.43
N ASP A 26 5.45 -2.28 20.42
CA ASP A 26 5.40 -3.68 20.89
C ASP A 26 6.11 -4.64 19.93
N LEU A 27 6.53 -4.16 18.74
CA LEU A 27 7.34 -4.95 17.80
C LEU A 27 8.80 -5.12 18.24
N ILE A 28 9.26 -4.38 19.24
CA ILE A 28 10.63 -4.51 19.80
C ILE A 28 10.83 -5.94 20.33
N ASN A 29 11.95 -6.55 19.93
CA ASN A 29 12.31 -7.96 20.19
C ASN A 29 11.36 -9.00 19.57
N LYS A 30 10.57 -8.63 18.56
CA LYS A 30 9.66 -9.52 17.82
C LYS A 30 10.24 -9.95 16.49
N THR A 31 9.76 -11.07 15.98
CA THR A 31 10.06 -11.53 14.61
C THR A 31 9.03 -10.92 13.66
N VAL A 32 9.52 -10.04 12.77
CA VAL A 32 8.67 -9.20 11.92
C VAL A 32 9.03 -9.43 10.44
N SER A 33 8.05 -9.89 9.67
CA SER A 33 8.20 -9.91 8.22
C SER A 33 7.95 -8.51 7.64
N VAL A 34 8.95 -7.98 6.97
CA VAL A 34 8.89 -6.65 6.35
C VAL A 34 8.49 -6.70 4.86
N GLY A 35 8.08 -7.86 4.36
CA GLY A 35 7.78 -8.11 2.96
C GLY A 35 8.92 -8.84 2.24
N ALA A 36 8.69 -9.16 0.98
CA ALA A 36 9.72 -9.79 0.14
C ALA A 36 10.92 -8.85 -0.03
N SER A 37 12.11 -9.42 -0.16
CA SER A 37 13.34 -8.64 -0.36
C SER A 37 13.23 -7.73 -1.58
N GLU A 38 13.71 -6.49 -1.46
CA GLU A 38 13.68 -5.46 -2.50
C GLU A 38 12.27 -5.01 -2.92
N SER A 39 11.22 -5.38 -2.17
CA SER A 39 9.84 -4.99 -2.47
C SER A 39 9.51 -3.56 -1.98
N GLY A 40 8.45 -3.00 -2.55
CA GLY A 40 7.85 -1.74 -2.05
C GLY A 40 7.38 -1.85 -0.61
N THR A 41 6.90 -3.04 -0.19
CA THR A 41 6.49 -3.31 1.19
C THR A 41 7.66 -3.22 2.15
N GLU A 42 8.81 -3.85 1.82
CA GLU A 42 10.02 -3.73 2.64
C GLU A 42 10.43 -2.27 2.81
N LYS A 43 10.42 -1.51 1.72
CA LYS A 43 10.75 -0.09 1.75
C LYS A 43 9.82 0.70 2.68
N ASN A 44 8.52 0.48 2.58
CA ASN A 44 7.54 1.15 3.43
C ASN A 44 7.66 0.72 4.89
N ALA A 45 7.87 -0.57 5.15
CA ALA A 45 8.07 -1.10 6.50
C ALA A 45 9.30 -0.47 7.17
N GLU A 46 10.44 -0.42 6.46
CA GLU A 46 11.67 0.21 6.96
C GLU A 46 11.48 1.71 7.28
N GLN A 47 10.75 2.42 6.42
CA GLN A 47 10.43 3.82 6.64
C GLN A 47 9.57 4.03 7.89
N ILE A 48 8.49 3.24 8.05
CA ILE A 48 7.61 3.29 9.21
C ILE A 48 8.36 2.96 10.49
N LEU A 49 9.11 1.86 10.52
CA LEU A 49 9.89 1.44 11.68
C LEU A 49 10.90 2.54 12.07
N LYS A 50 11.63 3.09 11.11
CA LYS A 50 12.57 4.19 11.33
C LYS A 50 11.89 5.44 11.91
N MET A 51 10.72 5.84 11.38
CA MET A 51 9.97 7.01 11.88
C MET A 51 9.42 6.78 13.29
N SER A 52 9.15 5.52 13.64
CA SER A 52 8.77 5.09 14.99
C SER A 52 9.98 4.91 15.95
N GLY A 53 11.21 5.07 15.45
CA GLY A 53 12.42 4.90 16.26
C GLY A 53 12.86 3.45 16.45
N ILE A 54 12.34 2.54 15.66
CA ILE A 54 12.68 1.11 15.68
C ILE A 54 13.75 0.85 14.62
N THR A 55 14.94 0.45 15.06
CA THR A 55 16.05 0.05 14.17
C THR A 55 16.04 -1.46 13.93
N ASP A 56 16.76 -1.90 12.90
CA ASP A 56 16.90 -3.33 12.57
C ASP A 56 17.47 -4.18 13.73
N GLU A 57 18.22 -3.55 14.64
CA GLU A 57 18.77 -4.21 15.83
C GLU A 57 17.74 -4.47 16.93
N LEU A 58 16.61 -3.75 16.88
CA LEU A 58 15.54 -3.86 17.87
C LEU A 58 14.48 -4.92 17.53
N ILE A 59 14.50 -5.47 16.31
CA ILE A 59 13.58 -6.50 15.84
C ILE A 59 14.35 -7.64 15.18
N ASN A 60 13.74 -8.81 15.11
CA ASN A 60 14.23 -9.88 14.25
C ASN A 60 13.55 -9.74 12.88
N LYS A 61 14.19 -8.96 11.98
CA LYS A 61 13.66 -8.70 10.63
C LYS A 61 13.81 -9.92 9.73
N VAL A 62 12.73 -10.32 9.07
CA VAL A 62 12.72 -11.40 8.07
C VAL A 62 12.01 -10.95 6.79
N ASN A 63 12.42 -11.53 5.67
CA ASN A 63 11.81 -11.23 4.37
C ASN A 63 11.07 -12.45 3.83
N MET A 64 9.82 -12.27 3.46
CA MET A 64 8.99 -13.28 2.80
C MET A 64 7.79 -12.60 2.11
N ASP A 65 7.14 -13.31 1.20
CA ASP A 65 5.91 -12.82 0.58
C ASP A 65 4.71 -12.88 1.54
N TYR A 66 3.60 -12.27 1.14
CA TYR A 66 2.41 -12.14 2.00
C TYR A 66 1.76 -13.48 2.34
N THR A 67 1.81 -14.46 1.43
CA THR A 67 1.20 -15.77 1.63
C THR A 67 1.99 -16.58 2.64
N GLU A 68 3.31 -16.59 2.50
CA GLU A 68 4.20 -17.22 3.46
C GLU A 68 4.10 -16.55 4.83
N ALA A 69 4.12 -15.21 4.87
CA ALA A 69 4.01 -14.44 6.11
C ALA A 69 2.70 -14.72 6.86
N ALA A 70 1.58 -14.77 6.15
CA ALA A 70 0.27 -15.09 6.75
C ALA A 70 0.25 -16.50 7.35
N GLY A 71 0.80 -17.51 6.64
CA GLY A 71 0.93 -18.86 7.16
C GLY A 71 1.77 -18.91 8.43
N LYS A 72 2.95 -18.30 8.41
CA LYS A 72 3.87 -18.26 9.56
C LYS A 72 3.31 -17.46 10.75
N LEU A 73 2.56 -16.39 10.50
CA LEU A 73 1.88 -15.66 11.56
C LEU A 73 0.83 -16.55 12.23
N LYS A 74 0.01 -17.26 11.45
CA LYS A 74 -0.98 -18.21 11.96
C LYS A 74 -0.34 -19.29 12.82
N ASP A 75 0.76 -19.85 12.37
CA ASP A 75 1.47 -20.94 13.06
C ASP A 75 2.32 -20.43 14.25
N GLY A 76 2.42 -19.11 14.43
CA GLY A 76 3.18 -18.49 15.53
C GLY A 76 4.69 -18.50 15.32
N GLU A 77 5.16 -18.70 14.09
CA GLU A 77 6.59 -18.66 13.75
C GLU A 77 7.11 -17.21 13.61
N ILE A 78 6.20 -16.26 13.32
CA ILE A 78 6.48 -14.82 13.34
C ILE A 78 5.42 -14.09 14.17
N ASP A 79 5.75 -12.89 14.65
CA ASP A 79 4.88 -12.09 15.52
C ASP A 79 4.05 -11.07 14.73
N ALA A 80 4.59 -10.57 13.62
CA ALA A 80 3.93 -9.57 12.78
C ALA A 80 4.39 -9.67 11.33
N PHE A 81 3.57 -9.15 10.41
CA PHE A 81 4.01 -8.88 9.04
C PHE A 81 3.44 -7.58 8.50
N PHE A 82 4.22 -6.96 7.62
CA PHE A 82 3.83 -5.81 6.82
C PHE A 82 3.28 -6.25 5.46
N CYS A 83 2.23 -5.58 5.00
CA CYS A 83 1.64 -5.78 3.68
C CYS A 83 1.23 -4.43 3.10
N THR A 84 1.83 -4.02 1.98
CA THR A 84 1.41 -2.83 1.23
C THR A 84 0.60 -3.26 0.03
N ALA A 85 -0.69 -3.02 0.07
CA ALA A 85 -1.65 -3.40 -0.97
C ALA A 85 -2.94 -2.59 -0.83
N GLY A 86 -3.84 -2.72 -1.80
CA GLY A 86 -5.19 -2.18 -1.70
C GLY A 86 -5.97 -2.77 -0.52
N THR A 87 -6.90 -2.00 0.03
CA THR A 87 -7.81 -2.46 1.09
C THR A 87 -8.60 -3.68 0.63
N ARG A 88 -8.93 -4.58 1.59
CA ARG A 88 -9.49 -5.92 1.37
C ARG A 88 -8.52 -6.87 0.66
N THR A 89 -7.24 -6.75 1.00
CA THR A 89 -6.22 -7.70 0.54
C THR A 89 -6.66 -9.14 0.85
N GLU A 90 -6.71 -9.97 -0.18
CA GLU A 90 -7.28 -11.32 -0.09
C GLU A 90 -6.58 -12.19 0.96
N VAL A 91 -5.25 -12.15 1.02
CA VAL A 91 -4.43 -12.92 1.96
C VAL A 91 -4.79 -12.58 3.42
N ILE A 92 -4.99 -11.29 3.75
CA ILE A 92 -5.40 -10.86 5.10
C ILE A 92 -6.85 -11.26 5.36
N GLY A 93 -7.71 -11.12 4.34
CA GLY A 93 -9.11 -11.54 4.43
C GLY A 93 -9.28 -13.04 4.68
N GLN A 94 -8.45 -13.88 4.09
CA GLN A 94 -8.44 -15.33 4.34
C GLN A 94 -7.88 -15.63 5.72
N LEU A 95 -6.73 -15.04 6.08
CA LEU A 95 -6.12 -15.21 7.40
C LEU A 95 -7.09 -14.84 8.53
N SER A 96 -7.84 -13.75 8.39
CA SER A 96 -8.83 -13.29 9.39
C SER A 96 -10.01 -14.25 9.62
N LYS A 97 -10.22 -15.21 8.72
CA LYS A 97 -11.21 -16.28 8.87
C LYS A 97 -10.63 -17.52 9.57
N GLU A 98 -9.31 -17.66 9.52
CA GLU A 98 -8.60 -18.84 10.06
C GLU A 98 -8.04 -18.60 11.46
N CYS A 99 -7.68 -17.36 11.79
CA CYS A 99 -7.26 -16.97 13.14
C CYS A 99 -7.64 -15.51 13.42
N ASP A 100 -7.80 -15.20 14.72
CA ASP A 100 -8.08 -13.83 15.15
C ASP A 100 -6.86 -12.94 14.95
N ILE A 101 -7.02 -11.91 14.12
CA ILE A 101 -5.97 -10.93 13.82
C ILE A 101 -6.31 -9.55 14.38
N ARG A 102 -5.29 -8.72 14.45
CA ARG A 102 -5.38 -7.27 14.67
C ARG A 102 -4.52 -6.56 13.65
N LEU A 103 -5.03 -5.46 13.14
CA LEU A 103 -4.22 -4.46 12.42
C LEU A 103 -3.71 -3.42 13.41
N ILE A 104 -2.45 -3.04 13.29
CA ILE A 104 -1.82 -2.02 14.14
C ILE A 104 -2.02 -0.65 13.50
N SER A 105 -2.61 0.27 14.26
CA SER A 105 -2.65 1.70 13.91
C SER A 105 -1.30 2.35 14.17
N LEU A 106 -0.89 3.23 13.25
CA LEU A 106 0.21 4.17 13.48
C LEU A 106 -0.31 5.37 14.27
N ASP A 107 0.48 5.87 15.20
CA ASP A 107 0.17 7.07 15.93
C ASP A 107 0.35 8.34 15.06
N ASP A 108 -0.28 9.44 15.45
CA ASP A 108 -0.21 10.69 14.70
C ASP A 108 1.23 11.21 14.54
N LYS A 109 2.10 10.97 15.53
CA LYS A 109 3.50 11.38 15.47
C LYS A 109 4.29 10.63 14.40
N CYS A 110 4.06 9.33 14.23
CA CYS A 110 4.64 8.54 13.15
C CYS A 110 4.10 9.01 11.80
N ILE A 111 2.79 9.19 11.69
CA ILE A 111 2.13 9.70 10.48
C ILE A 111 2.72 11.06 10.06
N ASP A 112 2.78 12.03 10.97
CA ASP A 112 3.31 13.38 10.69
C ASP A 112 4.76 13.34 10.20
N LYS A 113 5.61 12.49 10.81
CA LYS A 113 6.98 12.30 10.36
C LYS A 113 7.04 11.65 8.96
N MET A 114 6.20 10.65 8.68
CA MET A 114 6.12 10.01 7.37
C MET A 114 5.73 11.03 6.29
N LEU A 115 4.66 11.80 6.50
CA LEU A 115 4.19 12.81 5.55
C LEU A 115 5.21 13.93 5.33
N SER A 116 5.96 14.31 6.37
CA SER A 116 7.00 15.33 6.27
C SER A 116 8.25 14.86 5.54
N ALA A 117 8.59 13.57 5.66
CA ALA A 117 9.81 13.00 5.09
C ALA A 117 9.62 12.42 3.68
N TYR A 118 8.40 12.01 3.33
CA TYR A 118 8.10 11.28 2.11
C TYR A 118 6.87 11.89 1.41
N SER A 119 7.11 12.69 0.38
CA SER A 119 6.10 13.46 -0.36
C SER A 119 5.03 12.61 -1.06
N LEU A 120 5.33 11.33 -1.33
CA LEU A 120 4.41 10.39 -1.97
C LEU A 120 3.55 9.59 -1.00
N CYS A 121 3.74 9.80 0.31
CA CYS A 121 2.89 9.20 1.34
C CYS A 121 1.67 10.06 1.62
N GLU A 122 0.57 9.40 1.93
CA GLU A 122 -0.66 10.02 2.42
C GLU A 122 -1.14 9.34 3.71
N LYS A 123 -1.89 10.08 4.55
CA LYS A 123 -2.58 9.46 5.68
C LYS A 123 -3.75 8.63 5.13
N TYR A 124 -3.81 7.36 5.54
CA TYR A 124 -4.83 6.43 5.08
C TYR A 124 -5.60 5.84 6.26
N THR A 125 -6.90 5.67 6.10
CA THR A 125 -7.74 4.99 7.09
C THR A 125 -8.33 3.72 6.49
N ILE A 126 -8.05 2.59 7.11
CA ILE A 126 -8.69 1.31 6.80
C ILE A 126 -9.97 1.25 7.62
N PRO A 127 -11.17 1.26 7.00
CA PRO A 127 -12.43 1.31 7.74
C PRO A 127 -12.66 0.07 8.61
N ALA A 128 -13.34 0.25 9.73
CA ALA A 128 -13.84 -0.86 10.54
C ALA A 128 -14.65 -1.84 9.68
N GLY A 129 -14.55 -3.13 9.98
CA GLY A 129 -15.24 -4.18 9.24
C GLY A 129 -14.62 -4.52 7.88
N THR A 130 -13.43 -4.00 7.56
CA THR A 130 -12.68 -4.38 6.34
C THR A 130 -12.30 -5.86 6.41
N TYR A 131 -11.86 -6.34 7.56
CA TYR A 131 -11.53 -7.75 7.81
C TYR A 131 -12.35 -8.33 8.96
N ASN A 132 -12.45 -9.65 9.03
CA ASN A 132 -13.17 -10.31 10.10
C ASN A 132 -12.54 -9.99 11.48
N GLY A 133 -13.37 -9.54 12.43
CA GLY A 133 -12.91 -9.19 13.78
C GLY A 133 -12.18 -7.84 13.90
N GLN A 134 -12.14 -7.03 12.84
CA GLN A 134 -11.67 -5.66 12.89
C GLN A 134 -12.82 -4.71 13.21
N ASP A 135 -12.96 -4.33 14.47
CA ASP A 135 -14.12 -3.60 15.00
C ASP A 135 -13.95 -2.08 15.00
N SER A 136 -12.77 -1.57 14.63
CA SER A 136 -12.44 -0.15 14.61
C SER A 136 -11.63 0.24 13.38
N ASP A 137 -11.67 1.53 13.04
CA ASP A 137 -10.81 2.09 12.02
C ASP A 137 -9.33 1.94 12.39
N VAL A 138 -8.49 1.74 11.38
CA VAL A 138 -7.03 1.65 11.53
C VAL A 138 -6.37 2.74 10.73
N THR A 139 -5.62 3.62 11.40
CA THR A 139 -4.85 4.69 10.75
C THR A 139 -3.48 4.17 10.34
N THR A 140 -3.10 4.44 9.10
CA THR A 140 -1.81 4.05 8.53
C THR A 140 -1.37 5.05 7.46
N ILE A 141 -0.34 4.71 6.70
CA ILE A 141 0.06 5.44 5.51
C ILE A 141 -0.40 4.73 4.24
N GLY A 142 -0.72 5.52 3.22
CA GLY A 142 -0.97 5.08 1.85
C GLY A 142 0.12 5.56 0.90
N VAL A 143 0.27 4.84 -0.20
CA VAL A 143 1.09 5.20 -1.36
C VAL A 143 0.30 4.94 -2.64
N LYS A 144 0.57 5.70 -3.70
CA LYS A 144 -0.14 5.50 -4.97
C LYS A 144 0.41 4.31 -5.75
N ALA A 145 -0.47 3.46 -6.24
CA ALA A 145 -0.14 2.50 -7.29
C ALA A 145 -0.07 3.23 -8.63
N VAL A 146 1.06 3.14 -9.31
CA VAL A 146 1.32 3.87 -10.57
C VAL A 146 1.62 2.90 -11.69
N LEU A 147 0.84 2.97 -12.77
CA LEU A 147 1.17 2.28 -14.01
C LEU A 147 2.31 3.03 -14.71
N ILE A 148 3.36 2.30 -15.06
CA ILE A 148 4.51 2.85 -15.77
C ILE A 148 4.73 2.15 -17.12
N ALA A 149 5.32 2.87 -18.06
CA ALA A 149 5.66 2.35 -19.38
C ALA A 149 7.05 2.81 -19.84
N LYS A 150 7.64 2.05 -20.77
CA LYS A 150 8.86 2.50 -21.45
C LYS A 150 8.55 3.75 -22.28
N GLN A 151 9.44 4.74 -22.23
CA GLN A 151 9.31 5.98 -23.00
C GLN A 151 9.27 5.75 -24.52
N SER A 152 9.82 4.62 -25.00
CA SER A 152 9.89 4.30 -26.44
C SER A 152 8.60 3.70 -27.00
N LEU A 153 7.57 3.49 -26.20
CA LEU A 153 6.26 3.06 -26.72
C LEU A 153 5.58 4.21 -27.45
N SER A 154 4.70 3.88 -28.40
CA SER A 154 4.06 4.93 -29.21
C SER A 154 3.05 5.72 -28.37
N ASP A 155 2.96 7.02 -28.63
CA ASP A 155 2.02 7.92 -27.95
C ASP A 155 0.57 7.47 -28.12
N ASP A 156 0.19 7.00 -29.31
CA ASP A 156 -1.15 6.52 -29.58
C ASP A 156 -1.52 5.28 -28.74
N VAL A 157 -0.56 4.36 -28.59
CA VAL A 157 -0.77 3.16 -27.74
C VAL A 157 -0.97 3.59 -26.29
N ILE A 158 -0.07 4.42 -25.75
CA ILE A 158 -0.16 4.84 -24.36
C ILE A 158 -1.38 5.71 -24.09
N LYS A 159 -1.74 6.61 -25.02
CA LYS A 159 -2.97 7.40 -24.92
C LYS A 159 -4.21 6.51 -24.85
N ASN A 160 -4.27 5.47 -25.70
CA ASN A 160 -5.39 4.52 -25.68
C ASN A 160 -5.43 3.68 -24.40
N VAL A 161 -4.28 3.24 -23.87
CA VAL A 161 -4.21 2.54 -22.58
C VAL A 161 -4.73 3.43 -21.46
N THR A 162 -4.25 4.69 -21.37
CA THR A 162 -4.70 5.64 -20.35
C THR A 162 -6.21 5.89 -20.45
N LYS A 163 -6.69 6.11 -21.68
CA LYS A 163 -8.11 6.27 -21.96
C LYS A 163 -8.93 5.06 -21.47
N THR A 164 -8.51 3.85 -21.85
CA THR A 164 -9.22 2.61 -21.49
C THR A 164 -9.32 2.45 -19.96
N ILE A 165 -8.24 2.72 -19.22
CA ILE A 165 -8.24 2.62 -17.76
C ILE A 165 -9.32 3.51 -17.14
N TYR A 166 -9.38 4.77 -17.52
CA TYR A 166 -10.31 5.71 -16.88
C TYR A 166 -11.75 5.62 -17.43
N GLU A 167 -11.93 5.29 -18.71
CA GLU A 167 -13.28 5.13 -19.29
C GLU A 167 -13.95 3.81 -18.88
N HIS A 168 -13.18 2.81 -18.44
CA HIS A 168 -13.65 1.52 -17.95
C HIS A 168 -13.34 1.28 -16.47
N ALA A 169 -13.17 2.35 -15.69
CA ALA A 169 -12.83 2.28 -14.27
C ALA A 169 -13.80 1.39 -13.46
N ASP A 170 -15.10 1.48 -13.76
CA ASP A 170 -16.12 0.67 -13.10
C ASP A 170 -15.99 -0.82 -13.42
N ASP A 171 -15.57 -1.18 -14.63
CA ASP A 171 -15.39 -2.58 -15.04
C ASP A 171 -14.26 -3.22 -14.20
N PHE A 172 -13.19 -2.48 -13.92
CA PHE A 172 -12.09 -2.94 -13.05
C PHE A 172 -12.57 -3.16 -11.60
N LYS A 173 -13.45 -2.32 -11.11
CA LYS A 173 -14.04 -2.46 -9.76
C LYS A 173 -14.81 -3.78 -9.61
N TYR A 174 -15.51 -4.21 -10.64
CA TYR A 174 -16.21 -5.51 -10.63
C TYR A 174 -15.28 -6.71 -10.82
N ALA A 175 -14.15 -6.52 -11.50
CA ALA A 175 -13.21 -7.60 -11.79
C ALA A 175 -12.25 -7.92 -10.62
N THR A 176 -12.18 -7.05 -9.61
CA THR A 176 -11.27 -7.20 -8.47
C THR A 176 -12.04 -7.24 -7.16
N SER A 177 -11.53 -7.96 -6.17
CA SER A 177 -12.06 -7.94 -4.79
C SER A 177 -11.65 -6.68 -4.02
N LEU A 178 -10.78 -5.87 -4.61
CA LEU A 178 -10.25 -4.65 -4.01
C LEU A 178 -11.29 -3.51 -4.10
N ASP A 179 -11.38 -2.73 -3.02
CA ASP A 179 -12.16 -1.48 -3.03
C ASP A 179 -11.31 -0.37 -3.65
N ILE A 180 -11.18 -0.40 -4.97
CA ILE A 180 -10.36 0.54 -5.74
C ILE A 180 -11.24 1.54 -6.48
N THR A 181 -10.79 2.80 -6.50
CA THR A 181 -11.41 3.86 -7.28
C THR A 181 -10.34 4.51 -8.14
N PHE A 182 -10.55 4.46 -9.46
CA PHE A 182 -9.68 5.16 -10.41
C PHE A 182 -10.22 6.58 -10.58
N ASP A 183 -9.57 7.56 -9.94
CA ASP A 183 -9.93 8.97 -10.09
C ASP A 183 -8.87 9.68 -10.94
N ILE A 184 -9.26 10.13 -12.12
CA ILE A 184 -8.38 10.87 -13.04
C ILE A 184 -7.84 12.17 -12.41
N ASN A 185 -8.55 12.76 -11.45
CA ASN A 185 -8.11 13.98 -10.77
C ASN A 185 -6.96 13.75 -9.79
N THR A 186 -6.61 12.50 -9.49
CA THR A 186 -5.46 12.15 -8.63
C THR A 186 -4.18 11.89 -9.44
N ALA A 187 -4.14 12.26 -10.71
CA ALA A 187 -3.00 12.03 -11.61
C ALA A 187 -1.70 12.75 -11.18
N ASP A 188 -1.79 13.76 -10.33
CA ASP A 188 -0.68 14.61 -9.89
C ASP A 188 0.15 14.05 -8.72
N GLY A 189 -0.20 12.90 -8.18
CA GLY A 189 0.47 12.31 -7.00
C GLY A 189 1.73 11.50 -7.31
N VAL A 190 2.54 11.83 -8.33
CA VAL A 190 3.76 11.09 -8.70
C VAL A 190 4.92 12.01 -9.07
N ASP A 191 6.14 11.64 -8.68
CA ASP A 191 7.37 12.41 -8.91
C ASP A 191 8.08 12.02 -10.22
N ILE A 192 7.54 11.10 -11.00
CA ILE A 192 8.11 10.70 -12.29
C ILE A 192 7.32 11.31 -13.44
N PRO A 193 8.02 11.80 -14.50
CA PRO A 193 7.34 12.39 -15.65
C PRO A 193 6.41 11.40 -16.34
N PHE A 194 5.26 11.89 -16.78
CA PHE A 194 4.31 11.12 -17.57
C PHE A 194 4.80 10.89 -19.01
N HIS A 195 4.34 9.80 -19.58
CA HIS A 195 4.54 9.53 -21.01
C HIS A 195 3.75 10.54 -21.85
N SER A 196 4.32 11.01 -22.97
CA SER A 196 3.68 12.00 -23.86
C SER A 196 2.27 11.60 -24.29
N GLY A 197 2.05 10.34 -24.62
CA GLY A 197 0.71 9.82 -24.94
C GLY A 197 -0.28 9.90 -23.78
N ALA A 198 0.17 9.59 -22.56
CA ALA A 198 -0.65 9.75 -21.36
C ALA A 198 -0.95 11.24 -21.10
N ALA A 199 0.06 12.09 -21.15
CA ALA A 199 -0.08 13.53 -20.96
C ALA A 199 -1.07 14.16 -21.95
N ALA A 200 -1.08 13.71 -23.22
CA ALA A 200 -2.05 14.15 -24.21
C ALA A 200 -3.50 13.81 -23.79
N TYR A 201 -3.74 12.61 -23.23
CA TYR A 201 -5.06 12.24 -22.72
C TYR A 201 -5.52 13.12 -21.55
N TYR A 202 -4.62 13.41 -20.59
CA TYR A 202 -4.91 14.28 -19.45
C TYR A 202 -5.17 15.72 -19.90
N THR A 203 -4.36 16.26 -20.81
CA THR A 203 -4.51 17.62 -21.35
C THR A 203 -5.87 17.82 -22.02
N GLU A 204 -6.37 16.83 -22.78
CA GLU A 204 -7.71 16.87 -23.39
C GLU A 204 -8.85 17.00 -22.35
N ARG A 205 -8.58 16.71 -21.09
CA ARG A 205 -9.51 16.82 -19.95
C ARG A 205 -9.19 17.99 -19.02
N GLY A 206 -8.28 18.85 -19.43
CA GLY A 206 -7.88 20.03 -18.65
C GLY A 206 -6.99 19.73 -17.45
N ILE A 207 -6.38 18.53 -17.39
CA ILE A 207 -5.48 18.11 -16.31
C ILE A 207 -4.04 18.25 -16.80
N ASN A 208 -3.23 19.00 -16.05
CA ASN A 208 -1.81 19.13 -16.30
C ASN A 208 -1.03 18.10 -15.51
N VAL A 209 -0.12 17.38 -16.16
CA VAL A 209 0.77 16.41 -15.54
C VAL A 209 2.24 16.73 -15.85
N LEU A 210 3.16 16.29 -15.00
CA LEU A 210 4.59 16.47 -15.21
C LEU A 210 5.05 15.68 -16.45
N THR A 211 5.75 16.31 -17.40
CA THR A 211 6.19 15.67 -18.66
C THR A 211 7.71 15.60 -18.82
N GLU A 212 8.47 16.41 -18.08
CA GLU A 212 9.95 16.51 -18.15
C GLU A 212 10.59 16.26 -16.79
#